data_65ef733f29488d32762263ead1ff872f
#
_entry.id   65ef733f29488d32762263ead1ff872f
#
_cell.length_a   1.000
_cell.length_b   1.000
_cell.length_c   1.000
_cell.angle_alpha   90.00
_cell.angle_beta   90.00
_cell.angle_gamma   90.00
#
_symmetry.space_group_name_H-M   'P 1'
#
loop_
_entity.id
_entity.type
_entity.pdbx_description
1 polymer ?
#
loop_
_entity_poly.entity_id
_entity_poly.type
_entity_poly.pdbx_seq_one_letter_code
_entity_poly.pdbx_strand_id
1 'polypeptide(L)'
;MKIAIIGGTGDQGLGLALRFVKAGEDIMIGSRDAKKAENAVDIVKEMLEDEEVSNIRGSTNVDAAKEGDIILLTVPLQAQIITLRSIKEYINDKIVIDATVPLDGCLGGRPTRYVDVWQGSAAERTAELLEDTNAKVVSAFNNISAASLLNVKNDVDCDCLVSGDNEEARKEVMALAEKIPNVRSLDCGPLENARIVEKITPLLINLNIRNKIKLAGLRITGL
;
A
#
# COMPACT_ATOMS: atom_id res chain seq x y z
N MET A 1 9.28 -5.83 -13.17
CA MET A 1 8.64 -6.55 -12.05
C MET A 1 7.15 -6.28 -12.10
N LYS A 2 6.31 -7.32 -11.91
CA LYS A 2 4.86 -7.14 -11.88
C LYS A 2 4.37 -6.89 -10.46
N ILE A 3 3.67 -5.79 -10.25
CA ILE A 3 3.10 -5.44 -8.94
C ILE A 3 1.58 -5.54 -9.03
N ALA A 4 0.99 -6.47 -8.27
CA ALA A 4 -0.45 -6.59 -8.14
C ALA A 4 -0.94 -5.74 -6.97
N ILE A 5 -1.65 -4.65 -7.26
CA ILE A 5 -2.25 -3.77 -6.26
C ILE A 5 -3.66 -4.27 -5.94
N ILE A 6 -3.79 -5.02 -4.86
CA ILE A 6 -5.04 -5.65 -4.43
C ILE A 6 -5.93 -4.63 -3.71
N GLY A 7 -7.16 -4.47 -4.21
CA GLY A 7 -8.03 -3.38 -3.78
C GLY A 7 -7.60 -2.01 -4.32
N GLY A 8 -6.87 -1.99 -5.44
CA GLY A 8 -6.19 -0.82 -6.00
C GLY A 8 -7.08 0.29 -6.56
N THR A 9 -8.40 0.18 -6.43
CA THR A 9 -9.37 1.19 -6.93
C THR A 9 -9.64 2.32 -5.93
N GLY A 10 -9.09 2.26 -4.71
CA GLY A 10 -9.16 3.34 -3.73
C GLY A 10 -8.00 4.34 -3.90
N ASP A 11 -8.09 5.51 -3.25
CA ASP A 11 -7.12 6.61 -3.40
C ASP A 11 -5.67 6.18 -3.15
N GLN A 12 -5.42 5.35 -2.14
CA GLN A 12 -4.08 4.84 -1.84
C GLN A 12 -3.55 3.95 -2.96
N GLY A 13 -4.38 3.01 -3.42
CA GLY A 13 -4.02 2.09 -4.50
C GLY A 13 -3.82 2.80 -5.84
N LEU A 14 -4.72 3.73 -6.20
CA LEU A 14 -4.58 4.57 -7.39
C LEU A 14 -3.32 5.42 -7.35
N GLY A 15 -3.04 6.06 -6.21
CA GLY A 15 -1.86 6.88 -6.04
C GLY A 15 -0.56 6.08 -6.19
N LEU A 16 -0.49 4.88 -5.61
CA LEU A 16 0.67 3.98 -5.78
C LEU A 16 0.77 3.47 -7.21
N ALA A 17 -0.36 3.11 -7.85
CA ALA A 17 -0.37 2.73 -9.27
C ALA A 17 0.20 3.83 -10.16
N LEU A 18 -0.27 5.08 -10.00
CA LEU A 18 0.23 6.26 -10.73
C LEU A 18 1.75 6.41 -10.61
N ARG A 19 2.27 6.32 -9.39
CA ARG A 19 3.70 6.51 -9.12
C ARG A 19 4.53 5.38 -9.72
N PHE A 20 4.12 4.14 -9.57
CA PHE A 20 4.86 2.99 -10.07
C PHE A 20 4.77 2.84 -11.59
N VAL A 21 3.63 3.15 -12.22
CA VAL A 21 3.50 3.23 -13.68
C VAL A 21 4.47 4.27 -14.23
N LYS A 22 4.52 5.47 -13.64
CA LYS A 22 5.46 6.53 -14.04
C LYS A 22 6.92 6.13 -13.83
N ALA A 23 7.20 5.27 -12.86
CA ALA A 23 8.51 4.69 -12.61
C ALA A 23 8.88 3.52 -13.54
N GLY A 24 7.98 3.14 -14.46
CA GLY A 24 8.20 2.07 -15.44
C GLY A 24 7.90 0.66 -14.94
N GLU A 25 7.22 0.50 -13.80
CA GLU A 25 6.82 -0.81 -13.29
C GLU A 25 5.59 -1.35 -14.04
N ASP A 26 5.48 -2.68 -14.12
CA ASP A 26 4.30 -3.37 -14.69
C ASP A 26 3.24 -3.52 -13.59
N ILE A 27 2.14 -2.79 -13.70
CA ILE A 27 1.12 -2.68 -12.66
C ILE A 27 -0.14 -3.43 -13.05
N MET A 28 -0.67 -4.19 -12.09
CA MET A 28 -1.97 -4.81 -12.20
C MET A 28 -2.89 -4.32 -11.06
N ILE A 29 -3.90 -3.52 -11.42
CA ILE A 29 -4.91 -3.09 -10.47
C ILE A 29 -5.91 -4.22 -10.25
N GLY A 30 -5.98 -4.75 -9.03
CA GLY A 30 -6.95 -5.73 -8.61
C GLY A 30 -8.17 -5.10 -7.94
N SER A 31 -9.34 -5.65 -8.22
CA SER A 31 -10.59 -5.29 -7.55
C SER A 31 -11.48 -6.53 -7.37
N ARG A 32 -12.51 -6.45 -6.54
CA ARG A 32 -13.56 -7.49 -6.48
C ARG A 32 -14.41 -7.52 -7.76
N ASP A 33 -14.41 -6.42 -8.49
CA ASP A 33 -15.12 -6.22 -9.73
C ASP A 33 -14.11 -5.77 -10.80
N ALA A 34 -13.89 -6.61 -11.81
CA ALA A 34 -12.92 -6.35 -12.89
C ALA A 34 -13.20 -5.03 -13.62
N LYS A 35 -14.48 -4.70 -13.85
CA LYS A 35 -14.85 -3.45 -14.51
C LYS A 35 -14.41 -2.21 -13.71
N LYS A 36 -14.45 -2.28 -12.36
CA LYS A 36 -13.92 -1.19 -11.52
C LYS A 36 -12.42 -1.08 -11.63
N ALA A 37 -11.71 -2.19 -11.79
CA ALA A 37 -10.27 -2.19 -12.01
C ALA A 37 -9.91 -1.60 -13.37
N GLU A 38 -10.65 -1.93 -14.42
CA GLU A 38 -10.50 -1.34 -15.77
C GLU A 38 -10.74 0.17 -15.73
N ASN A 39 -11.82 0.64 -15.11
CA ASN A 39 -12.07 2.08 -14.93
C ASN A 39 -10.95 2.77 -14.15
N ALA A 40 -10.33 2.08 -13.19
CA ALA A 40 -9.20 2.63 -12.45
C ALA A 40 -7.95 2.77 -13.33
N VAL A 41 -7.74 1.88 -14.29
CA VAL A 41 -6.68 2.02 -15.30
C VAL A 41 -6.92 3.25 -16.17
N ASP A 42 -8.16 3.48 -16.62
CA ASP A 42 -8.51 4.66 -17.42
C ASP A 42 -8.24 5.95 -16.65
N ILE A 43 -8.60 6.00 -15.35
CA ILE A 43 -8.29 7.14 -14.47
C ILE A 43 -6.77 7.37 -14.38
N VAL A 44 -5.97 6.30 -14.23
CA VAL A 44 -4.51 6.43 -14.17
C VAL A 44 -3.94 7.01 -15.47
N LYS A 45 -4.40 6.53 -16.63
CA LYS A 45 -3.98 7.04 -17.94
C LYS A 45 -4.35 8.51 -18.12
N GLU A 46 -5.58 8.88 -17.77
CA GLU A 46 -6.04 10.27 -17.80
C GLU A 46 -5.19 11.18 -16.90
N MET A 47 -4.87 10.74 -15.68
CA MET A 47 -4.06 11.52 -14.75
C MET A 47 -2.59 11.66 -15.19
N LEU A 48 -2.07 10.70 -15.95
CA LEU A 48 -0.73 10.76 -16.54
C LEU A 48 -0.70 11.58 -17.84
N GLU A 49 -1.86 11.95 -18.39
CA GLU A 49 -1.99 12.64 -19.68
C GLU A 49 -1.33 11.83 -20.83
N ASP A 50 -1.35 10.49 -20.71
CA ASP A 50 -0.70 9.58 -21.64
C ASP A 50 -1.58 8.33 -21.89
N GLU A 51 -2.25 8.31 -23.04
CA GLU A 51 -3.11 7.20 -23.46
C GLU A 51 -2.30 5.98 -23.94
N GLU A 52 -1.02 6.15 -24.27
CA GLU A 52 -0.15 5.08 -24.76
C GLU A 52 0.48 4.25 -23.63
N VAL A 53 0.24 4.62 -22.36
CA VAL A 53 0.70 3.83 -21.21
C VAL A 53 0.21 2.38 -21.33
N SER A 54 1.15 1.45 -21.44
CA SER A 54 0.89 0.02 -21.67
C SER A 54 1.26 -0.88 -20.49
N ASN A 55 1.99 -0.35 -19.51
CA ASN A 55 2.46 -1.08 -18.33
C ASN A 55 1.47 -1.06 -17.15
N ILE A 56 0.16 -0.93 -17.45
CA ILE A 56 -0.90 -1.03 -16.47
C ILE A 56 -2.10 -1.79 -17.01
N ARG A 57 -2.68 -2.66 -16.18
CA ARG A 57 -3.89 -3.45 -16.50
C ARG A 57 -4.80 -3.54 -15.30
N GLY A 58 -6.10 -3.76 -15.55
CA GLY A 58 -7.11 -4.00 -14.53
C GLY A 58 -7.62 -5.44 -14.59
N SER A 59 -7.88 -6.05 -13.43
CA SER A 59 -8.44 -7.40 -13.34
C SER A 59 -9.14 -7.64 -11.99
N THR A 60 -9.59 -8.88 -11.76
CA THR A 60 -10.02 -9.29 -10.43
C THR A 60 -8.82 -9.35 -9.47
N ASN A 61 -9.07 -9.24 -8.14
CA ASN A 61 -8.02 -9.43 -7.13
C ASN A 61 -7.31 -10.79 -7.28
N VAL A 62 -8.06 -11.82 -7.63
CA VAL A 62 -7.54 -13.19 -7.81
C VAL A 62 -6.60 -13.26 -9.01
N ASP A 63 -7.02 -12.74 -10.15
CA ASP A 63 -6.19 -12.76 -11.35
C ASP A 63 -4.95 -11.88 -11.21
N ALA A 64 -5.09 -10.71 -10.57
CA ALA A 64 -3.96 -9.87 -10.22
C ALA A 64 -2.96 -10.61 -9.32
N ALA A 65 -3.45 -11.30 -8.29
CA ALA A 65 -2.58 -12.05 -7.37
C ALA A 65 -1.87 -13.23 -8.03
N LYS A 66 -2.50 -13.89 -9.01
CA LYS A 66 -1.85 -14.97 -9.79
C LYS A 66 -0.65 -14.47 -10.57
N GLU A 67 -0.78 -13.33 -11.24
CA GLU A 67 0.22 -12.82 -12.17
C GLU A 67 1.29 -11.94 -11.51
N GLY A 68 0.99 -11.29 -10.37
CA GLY A 68 1.94 -10.39 -9.70
C GLY A 68 3.11 -11.14 -9.07
N ASP A 69 4.31 -10.58 -9.18
CA ASP A 69 5.49 -11.03 -8.45
C ASP A 69 5.46 -10.50 -7.01
N ILE A 70 5.01 -9.25 -6.85
CA ILE A 70 4.76 -8.59 -5.57
C ILE A 70 3.26 -8.32 -5.42
N ILE A 71 2.73 -8.56 -4.24
CA ILE A 71 1.36 -8.27 -3.85
C ILE A 71 1.36 -7.03 -2.95
N LEU A 72 0.70 -5.97 -3.39
CA LEU A 72 0.53 -4.74 -2.60
C LEU A 72 -0.93 -4.63 -2.15
N LEU A 73 -1.17 -4.83 -0.87
CA LEU A 73 -2.51 -4.82 -0.27
C LEU A 73 -2.89 -3.39 0.15
N THR A 74 -3.92 -2.83 -0.48
CA THR A 74 -4.41 -1.46 -0.24
C THR A 74 -5.89 -1.43 0.14
N VAL A 75 -6.36 -2.49 0.78
CA VAL A 75 -7.77 -2.60 1.22
C VAL A 75 -7.97 -2.00 2.61
N PRO A 76 -9.17 -1.51 2.94
CA PRO A 76 -9.49 -1.10 4.29
C PRO A 76 -9.53 -2.30 5.24
N LEU A 77 -9.31 -2.06 6.55
CA LEU A 77 -9.20 -3.08 7.59
C LEU A 77 -10.33 -4.13 7.56
N GLN A 78 -11.59 -3.70 7.37
CA GLN A 78 -12.73 -4.61 7.34
C GLN A 78 -12.74 -5.58 6.15
N ALA A 79 -12.06 -5.23 5.06
CA ALA A 79 -11.97 -6.06 3.88
C ALA A 79 -10.71 -6.95 3.85
N GLN A 80 -9.73 -6.71 4.72
CA GLN A 80 -8.42 -7.36 4.69
C GLN A 80 -8.52 -8.89 4.74
N ILE A 81 -9.21 -9.45 5.75
CA ILE A 81 -9.30 -10.90 5.95
C ILE A 81 -9.95 -11.60 4.76
N ILE A 82 -11.09 -11.09 4.30
CA ILE A 82 -11.82 -11.73 3.20
C ILE A 82 -11.05 -11.63 1.89
N THR A 83 -10.35 -10.53 1.67
CA THR A 83 -9.52 -10.33 0.48
C THR A 83 -8.31 -11.28 0.51
N LEU A 84 -7.58 -11.34 1.62
CA LEU A 84 -6.44 -12.25 1.75
C LEU A 84 -6.85 -13.71 1.56
N ARG A 85 -7.95 -14.15 2.16
CA ARG A 85 -8.47 -15.51 1.98
C ARG A 85 -8.78 -15.83 0.52
N SER A 86 -9.26 -14.85 -0.26
CA SER A 86 -9.58 -15.07 -1.67
C SER A 86 -8.37 -15.22 -2.60
N ILE A 87 -7.19 -14.73 -2.16
CA ILE A 87 -5.97 -14.75 -2.97
C ILE A 87 -4.87 -15.65 -2.38
N LYS A 88 -5.05 -16.22 -1.20
CA LYS A 88 -4.03 -16.91 -0.42
C LYS A 88 -3.31 -18.01 -1.20
N GLU A 89 -4.04 -18.80 -1.97
CA GLU A 89 -3.48 -19.91 -2.77
C GLU A 89 -2.52 -19.44 -3.90
N TYR A 90 -2.54 -18.14 -4.25
CA TYR A 90 -1.76 -17.56 -5.37
C TYR A 90 -0.56 -16.73 -4.91
N ILE A 91 -0.33 -16.60 -3.62
CA ILE A 91 0.68 -15.71 -3.06
C ILE A 91 1.82 -16.43 -2.33
N ASN A 92 1.88 -17.77 -2.47
CA ASN A 92 2.98 -18.54 -1.92
C ASN A 92 4.33 -18.05 -2.46
N ASP A 93 5.36 -17.98 -1.60
CA ASP A 93 6.71 -17.48 -1.88
C ASP A 93 6.83 -16.03 -2.37
N LYS A 94 5.72 -15.27 -2.42
CA LYS A 94 5.73 -13.86 -2.85
C LYS A 94 5.96 -12.90 -1.69
N ILE A 95 6.39 -11.69 -2.03
CA ILE A 95 6.38 -10.56 -1.09
C ILE A 95 4.95 -10.00 -1.05
N VAL A 96 4.42 -9.87 0.16
CA VAL A 96 3.12 -9.25 0.43
C VAL A 96 3.36 -7.96 1.20
N ILE A 97 3.20 -6.83 0.52
CA ILE A 97 3.30 -5.50 1.14
C ILE A 97 1.92 -5.14 1.68
N ASP A 98 1.82 -4.90 2.98
CA ASP A 98 0.58 -4.47 3.62
C ASP A 98 0.63 -2.96 3.94
N ALA A 99 -0.21 -2.20 3.25
CA ALA A 99 -0.39 -0.76 3.47
C ALA A 99 -1.66 -0.46 4.30
N THR A 100 -2.31 -1.49 4.85
CA THR A 100 -3.52 -1.33 5.65
C THR A 100 -3.22 -0.63 6.97
N VAL A 101 -4.10 0.28 7.38
CA VAL A 101 -4.06 0.90 8.71
C VAL A 101 -5.39 0.64 9.42
N PRO A 102 -5.37 0.15 10.68
CA PRO A 102 -6.56 -0.03 11.48
C PRO A 102 -7.16 1.31 11.94
N LEU A 103 -7.97 1.93 11.09
CA LEU A 103 -8.65 3.19 11.37
C LEU A 103 -10.13 2.94 11.73
N ASP A 104 -10.60 3.57 12.79
CA ASP A 104 -12.01 3.54 13.23
C ASP A 104 -12.97 4.07 12.15
N GLY A 105 -12.48 5.00 11.30
CA GLY A 105 -13.23 5.48 10.14
C GLY A 105 -13.64 4.38 9.15
N CYS A 106 -12.89 3.29 9.05
CA CYS A 106 -13.26 2.12 8.26
C CYS A 106 -14.46 1.35 8.83
N LEU A 107 -14.77 1.57 10.11
CA LEU A 107 -15.88 0.93 10.84
C LEU A 107 -17.03 1.92 11.11
N GLY A 108 -17.02 3.08 10.46
CA GLY A 108 -18.03 4.13 10.64
C GLY A 108 -17.73 5.11 11.78
N GLY A 109 -16.58 5.02 12.42
CA GLY A 109 -16.13 5.90 13.48
C GLY A 109 -15.24 7.07 12.99
N ARG A 110 -14.28 7.49 13.81
CA ARG A 110 -13.42 8.65 13.54
C ARG A 110 -12.18 8.26 12.73
N PRO A 111 -11.85 8.93 11.62
CA PRO A 111 -10.66 8.62 10.82
C PRO A 111 -9.34 8.91 11.55
N THR A 112 -9.38 9.70 12.64
CA THR A 112 -8.22 10.05 13.48
C THR A 112 -8.02 9.10 14.66
N ARG A 113 -8.79 8.01 14.74
CA ARG A 113 -8.68 7.02 15.81
C ARG A 113 -8.10 5.72 15.26
N TYR A 114 -7.06 5.23 15.90
CA TYR A 114 -6.56 3.88 15.69
C TYR A 114 -7.44 2.86 16.41
N VAL A 115 -7.64 1.70 15.81
CA VAL A 115 -8.33 0.55 16.42
C VAL A 115 -7.29 -0.53 16.67
N ASP A 116 -7.12 -0.91 17.94
CA ASP A 116 -6.22 -2.01 18.26
C ASP A 116 -6.77 -3.32 17.70
N VAL A 117 -5.93 -4.05 17.00
CA VAL A 117 -6.22 -5.40 16.51
C VAL A 117 -5.50 -6.41 17.39
N TRP A 118 -6.06 -7.61 17.53
CA TRP A 118 -5.54 -8.63 18.44
C TRP A 118 -4.09 -9.01 18.15
N GLN A 119 -3.71 -9.04 16.88
CA GLN A 119 -2.37 -9.39 16.41
C GLN A 119 -1.32 -8.31 16.70
N GLY A 120 -1.74 -7.10 17.04
CA GLY A 120 -0.87 -5.94 17.29
C GLY A 120 -0.91 -4.91 16.15
N SER A 121 -0.88 -5.35 14.89
CA SER A 121 -0.95 -4.51 13.69
C SER A 121 -1.73 -5.19 12.57
N ALA A 122 -2.14 -4.44 11.54
CA ALA A 122 -2.75 -5.00 10.35
C ALA A 122 -1.76 -5.91 9.59
N ALA A 123 -0.49 -5.53 9.54
CA ALA A 123 0.55 -6.33 8.89
C ALA A 123 0.80 -7.66 9.63
N GLU A 124 0.82 -7.65 10.97
CA GLU A 124 0.94 -8.90 11.75
C GLU A 124 -0.29 -9.80 11.58
N ARG A 125 -1.50 -9.21 11.44
CA ARG A 125 -2.71 -9.97 11.11
C ARG A 125 -2.61 -10.62 9.72
N THR A 126 -2.00 -9.93 8.76
CA THR A 126 -1.71 -10.50 7.44
C THR A 126 -0.72 -11.66 7.56
N ALA A 127 0.35 -11.51 8.34
CA ALA A 127 1.34 -12.57 8.55
C ALA A 127 0.72 -13.82 9.21
N GLU A 128 -0.12 -13.65 10.24
CA GLU A 128 -0.84 -14.76 10.88
C GLU A 128 -1.78 -15.49 9.89
N LEU A 129 -2.51 -14.74 9.05
CA LEU A 129 -3.38 -15.34 8.02
C LEU A 129 -2.62 -16.13 6.96
N LEU A 130 -1.36 -15.80 6.74
CA LEU A 130 -0.48 -16.38 5.73
C LEU A 130 0.58 -17.33 6.31
N GLU A 131 0.50 -17.70 7.60
CA GLU A 131 1.51 -18.49 8.31
C GLU A 131 1.79 -19.87 7.68
N ASP A 132 0.82 -20.44 6.98
CA ASP A 132 0.93 -21.71 6.25
C ASP A 132 1.42 -21.53 4.80
N THR A 133 1.80 -20.31 4.42
CA THR A 133 2.45 -19.99 3.15
C THR A 133 3.89 -19.54 3.41
N ASN A 134 4.72 -19.53 2.36
CA ASN A 134 6.07 -18.94 2.45
C ASN A 134 6.07 -17.46 2.09
N ALA A 135 4.93 -16.77 2.11
CA ALA A 135 4.82 -15.35 1.80
C ALA A 135 5.61 -14.52 2.80
N LYS A 136 6.33 -13.52 2.28
CA LYS A 136 7.14 -12.60 3.08
C LYS A 136 6.36 -11.31 3.28
N VAL A 137 5.79 -11.13 4.48
CA VAL A 137 4.99 -9.95 4.77
C VAL A 137 5.87 -8.76 5.16
N VAL A 138 5.61 -7.62 4.53
CA VAL A 138 6.28 -6.33 4.77
C VAL A 138 5.23 -5.26 4.95
N SER A 139 5.29 -4.50 6.04
CA SER A 139 4.49 -3.28 6.25
C SER A 139 5.18 -2.10 5.60
N ALA A 140 4.51 -1.40 4.69
CA ALA A 140 5.04 -0.20 4.04
C ALA A 140 3.92 0.67 3.45
N PHE A 141 4.23 1.92 3.10
CA PHE A 141 3.33 2.92 2.51
C PHE A 141 2.17 3.39 3.39
N ASN A 142 2.03 2.88 4.59
CA ASN A 142 0.95 3.22 5.53
C ASN A 142 0.97 4.71 5.92
N ASN A 143 2.17 5.28 6.05
CA ASN A 143 2.36 6.67 6.49
C ASN A 143 2.44 7.69 5.34
N ILE A 144 2.29 7.26 4.09
CA ILE A 144 2.30 8.16 2.93
C ILE A 144 0.88 8.60 2.60
N SER A 145 0.68 9.92 2.47
CA SER A 145 -0.63 10.48 2.13
C SER A 145 -1.07 10.06 0.71
N ALA A 146 -2.26 9.49 0.58
CA ALA A 146 -2.86 9.19 -0.72
C ALA A 146 -2.97 10.45 -1.60
N ALA A 147 -3.28 11.61 -1.01
CA ALA A 147 -3.33 12.87 -1.74
C ALA A 147 -1.96 13.30 -2.28
N SER A 148 -0.86 12.98 -1.57
CA SER A 148 0.50 13.22 -2.07
C SER A 148 0.84 12.27 -3.22
N LEU A 149 0.44 11.02 -3.13
CA LEU A 149 0.64 10.03 -4.20
C LEU A 149 -0.12 10.39 -5.46
N LEU A 150 -1.38 10.80 -5.35
CA LEU A 150 -2.24 11.23 -6.46
C LEU A 150 -1.76 12.53 -7.12
N ASN A 151 -1.08 13.39 -6.41
CA ASN A 151 -0.52 14.62 -6.95
C ASN A 151 0.77 14.35 -7.74
N VAL A 152 0.65 13.70 -8.88
CA VAL A 152 1.77 13.18 -9.69
C VAL A 152 2.69 14.28 -10.26
N LYS A 153 2.24 15.54 -10.28
CA LYS A 153 3.03 16.71 -10.73
C LYS A 153 4.06 17.17 -9.70
N ASN A 154 3.92 16.78 -8.44
CA ASN A 154 4.84 17.12 -7.36
C ASN A 154 5.49 15.88 -6.78
N ASP A 155 6.69 16.05 -6.26
CA ASP A 155 7.39 15.02 -5.50
C ASP A 155 6.69 14.73 -4.17
N VAL A 156 6.97 13.57 -3.60
CA VAL A 156 6.40 13.14 -2.30
C VAL A 156 7.43 13.34 -1.20
N ASP A 157 7.33 14.44 -0.46
CA ASP A 157 8.27 14.78 0.60
C ASP A 157 7.94 14.03 1.90
N CYS A 158 8.36 12.75 1.97
CA CYS A 158 8.24 11.96 3.19
C CYS A 158 9.20 10.77 3.22
N ASP A 159 9.38 10.19 4.41
CA ASP A 159 9.99 8.88 4.59
C ASP A 159 8.94 7.78 4.50
N CYS A 160 9.24 6.69 3.82
CA CYS A 160 8.48 5.45 3.85
C CYS A 160 9.08 4.53 4.92
N LEU A 161 8.32 4.25 5.96
CA LEU A 161 8.75 3.38 7.05
C LEU A 161 8.44 1.93 6.70
N VAL A 162 9.46 1.07 6.68
CA VAL A 162 9.37 -0.32 6.21
C VAL A 162 9.70 -1.28 7.33
N SER A 163 8.80 -2.21 7.64
CA SER A 163 8.99 -3.25 8.66
C SER A 163 8.64 -4.64 8.09
N GLY A 164 9.40 -5.66 8.48
CA GLY A 164 9.17 -7.04 8.06
C GLY A 164 10.24 -7.97 8.61
N ASP A 165 9.94 -9.26 8.79
CA ASP A 165 10.89 -10.19 9.39
C ASP A 165 11.96 -10.67 8.41
N ASN A 166 11.64 -10.68 7.10
CA ASN A 166 12.61 -11.06 6.07
C ASN A 166 13.39 -9.83 5.57
N GLU A 167 14.70 -9.80 5.80
CA GLU A 167 15.56 -8.67 5.45
C GLU A 167 15.62 -8.39 3.94
N GLU A 168 15.69 -9.44 3.11
CA GLU A 168 15.75 -9.26 1.65
C GLU A 168 14.44 -8.68 1.11
N ALA A 169 13.30 -9.13 1.63
CA ALA A 169 12.00 -8.57 1.26
C ALA A 169 11.89 -7.10 1.69
N ARG A 170 12.40 -6.71 2.88
CA ARG A 170 12.43 -5.30 3.27
C ARG A 170 13.27 -4.48 2.31
N LYS A 171 14.47 -4.94 1.92
CA LYS A 171 15.36 -4.23 0.97
C LYS A 171 14.67 -4.05 -0.39
N GLU A 172 13.97 -5.07 -0.89
CA GLU A 172 13.27 -4.99 -2.16
C GLU A 172 12.10 -3.98 -2.09
N VAL A 173 11.35 -3.97 -1.00
CA VAL A 173 10.27 -3.00 -0.78
C VAL A 173 10.80 -1.58 -0.58
N MET A 174 11.93 -1.41 0.09
CA MET A 174 12.62 -0.12 0.22
C MET A 174 13.05 0.42 -1.14
N ALA A 175 13.68 -0.41 -1.97
CA ALA A 175 14.05 -0.03 -3.33
C ALA A 175 12.84 0.33 -4.20
N LEU A 176 11.70 -0.35 -4.01
CA LEU A 176 10.44 -0.01 -4.67
C LEU A 176 9.91 1.34 -4.19
N ALA A 177 9.94 1.61 -2.89
CA ALA A 177 9.45 2.88 -2.32
C ALA A 177 10.25 4.08 -2.86
N GLU A 178 11.56 3.94 -3.02
CA GLU A 178 12.46 4.99 -3.52
C GLU A 178 12.30 5.29 -5.02
N LYS A 179 11.54 4.49 -5.77
CA LYS A 179 11.12 4.83 -7.13
C LYS A 179 10.09 5.97 -7.16
N ILE A 180 9.46 6.27 -6.05
CA ILE A 180 8.58 7.43 -5.91
C ILE A 180 9.46 8.66 -5.65
N PRO A 181 9.43 9.69 -6.52
CA PRO A 181 10.30 10.84 -6.39
C PRO A 181 10.25 11.50 -5.02
N ASN A 182 11.43 11.72 -4.42
CA ASN A 182 11.66 12.31 -3.11
C ASN A 182 11.12 11.50 -1.91
N VAL A 183 10.72 10.25 -2.10
CA VAL A 183 10.50 9.31 -1.00
C VAL A 183 11.85 8.71 -0.62
N ARG A 184 12.20 8.77 0.66
CA ARG A 184 13.31 8.04 1.26
C ARG A 184 12.74 6.88 2.06
N SER A 185 13.26 5.67 1.91
CA SER A 185 12.85 4.51 2.69
C SER A 185 13.71 4.34 3.94
N LEU A 186 13.11 3.89 5.04
CA LEU A 186 13.82 3.60 6.28
C LEU A 186 13.48 2.19 6.75
N ASP A 187 14.51 1.38 7.00
CA ASP A 187 14.36 0.05 7.60
C ASP A 187 14.02 0.19 9.09
N CYS A 188 12.79 -0.13 9.43
CA CYS A 188 12.29 -0.12 10.81
C CYS A 188 12.45 -1.48 11.51
N GLY A 189 13.12 -2.47 10.89
CA GLY A 189 13.39 -3.78 11.48
C GLY A 189 12.20 -4.75 11.40
N PRO A 190 11.99 -5.57 12.44
CA PRO A 190 11.02 -6.66 12.39
C PRO A 190 9.57 -6.18 12.22
N LEU A 191 8.71 -7.10 11.76
CA LEU A 191 7.31 -6.81 11.44
C LEU A 191 6.52 -6.24 12.63
N GLU A 192 6.88 -6.62 13.86
CA GLU A 192 6.24 -6.09 15.08
C GLU A 192 6.30 -4.56 15.19
N ASN A 193 7.27 -3.90 14.56
CA ASN A 193 7.38 -2.44 14.53
C ASN A 193 6.28 -1.77 13.70
N ALA A 194 5.55 -2.53 12.87
CA ALA A 194 4.35 -2.05 12.20
C ALA A 194 3.30 -1.52 13.19
N ARG A 195 3.25 -2.06 14.42
CA ARG A 195 2.40 -1.57 15.52
C ARG A 195 2.58 -0.09 15.81
N ILE A 196 3.81 0.41 15.66
CA ILE A 196 4.14 1.82 15.90
C ILE A 196 3.91 2.62 14.62
N VAL A 197 4.36 2.10 13.49
CA VAL A 197 4.27 2.78 12.17
C VAL A 197 2.82 3.05 11.78
N GLU A 198 1.94 2.05 11.90
CA GLU A 198 0.52 2.21 11.57
C GLU A 198 -0.17 3.28 12.42
N LYS A 199 0.26 3.49 13.67
CA LYS A 199 -0.28 4.53 14.58
C LYS A 199 0.13 5.95 14.21
N ILE A 200 1.13 6.12 13.35
CA ILE A 200 1.53 7.44 12.83
C ILE A 200 0.45 7.98 11.86
N THR A 201 -0.20 7.13 11.11
CA THR A 201 -1.21 7.53 10.11
C THR A 201 -2.36 8.34 10.70
N PRO A 202 -3.07 7.90 11.74
CA PRO A 202 -4.12 8.72 12.36
C PRO A 202 -3.60 10.04 12.95
N LEU A 203 -2.33 10.10 13.38
CA LEU A 203 -1.70 11.34 13.80
C LEU A 203 -1.55 12.31 12.61
N LEU A 204 -1.05 11.83 11.47
CA LEU A 204 -0.91 12.63 10.24
C LEU A 204 -2.28 13.11 9.73
N ILE A 205 -3.30 12.25 9.76
CA ILE A 205 -4.68 12.64 9.41
C ILE A 205 -5.17 13.76 10.35
N ASN A 206 -4.92 13.65 11.66
CA ASN A 206 -5.30 14.68 12.62
C ASN A 206 -4.58 16.01 12.38
N LEU A 207 -3.28 15.96 12.05
CA LEU A 207 -2.50 17.15 11.67
C LEU A 207 -3.06 17.81 10.40
N ASN A 208 -3.41 17.01 9.39
CA ASN A 208 -4.06 17.51 8.17
C ASN A 208 -5.36 18.26 8.48
N ILE A 209 -6.23 17.68 9.30
CA ILE A 209 -7.51 18.30 9.68
C ILE A 209 -7.29 19.61 10.46
N ARG A 210 -6.42 19.60 11.48
CA ARG A 210 -6.15 20.76 12.33
C ARG A 210 -5.54 21.93 11.58
N ASN A 211 -4.66 21.65 10.63
CA ASN A 211 -3.94 22.65 9.86
C ASN A 211 -4.59 22.97 8.49
N LYS A 212 -5.74 22.33 8.17
CA LYS A 212 -6.45 22.48 6.90
C LYS A 212 -5.55 22.20 5.67
N ILE A 213 -4.69 21.19 5.79
CA ILE A 213 -3.82 20.68 4.73
C ILE A 213 -4.21 19.24 4.39
N LYS A 214 -3.60 18.63 3.36
CA LYS A 214 -3.88 17.24 2.94
C LYS A 214 -2.61 16.39 2.79
N LEU A 215 -1.44 17.00 2.87
CA LEU A 215 -0.17 16.42 2.43
C LEU A 215 0.82 16.22 3.60
N ALA A 216 0.35 16.16 4.86
CA ALA A 216 1.24 15.90 5.98
C ALA A 216 1.97 14.58 5.79
N GLY A 217 3.28 14.62 5.84
CA GLY A 217 4.22 13.51 5.79
C GLY A 217 5.10 13.49 7.03
N LEU A 218 5.99 12.52 7.10
CA LEU A 218 6.98 12.37 8.16
C LEU A 218 8.39 12.36 7.55
N ARG A 219 9.32 13.10 8.16
CA ARG A 219 10.75 13.00 7.92
C ARG A 219 11.46 12.73 9.23
N ILE A 220 12.29 11.69 9.26
CA ILE A 220 13.18 11.40 10.40
C ILE A 220 14.49 12.15 10.17
N THR A 221 14.83 13.02 11.08
CA THR A 221 16.08 13.80 11.01
C THR A 221 17.23 13.06 11.68
N GLY A 222 18.44 13.28 11.20
CA GLY A 222 19.64 12.67 11.77
C GLY A 222 20.05 11.32 11.19
N LEU A 223 19.38 10.89 10.09
CA LEU A 223 19.72 9.69 9.33
C LEU A 223 20.23 10.05 7.94
#